data_182ca8282f0ea69bc2e4cdd0c3852bff
#
_entry.id   182ca8282f0ea69bc2e4cdd0c3852bff
#
_cell.length_a   1.000
_cell.length_b   1.000
_cell.length_c   1.000
_cell.angle_alpha   90.00
_cell.angle_beta   90.00
_cell.angle_gamma   90.00
#
_symmetry.space_group_name_H-M   'P 1'
#
loop_
_entity.id
_entity.type
_entity.pdbx_description
1 polymer ?
#
loop_
_entity_poly.entity_id
_entity_poly.type
_entity_poly.pdbx_seq_one_letter_code
_entity_poly.pdbx_strand_id
1 'polypeptide(L)'
;KVPMIREGVKAIKYFSDHGIKTNCTLVFSAGQAILAAKAGATYLSPFVGRLDDMSVDGIELIYQIRQIYDNFVRNNPREHLIIDNSENAF
;
A
#
# COMPACT_ATOMS: atom_id res chain seq x y z
N LYS A 1 0.22 7.65 -9.40
CA LYS A 1 -0.13 6.27 -9.00
C LYS A 1 0.72 5.26 -9.73
N VAL A 2 1.13 4.21 -9.05
CA VAL A 2 1.96 3.15 -9.62
C VAL A 2 1.33 1.81 -9.28
N PRO A 3 1.08 0.92 -10.27
CA PRO A 3 0.49 -0.39 -9.98
C PRO A 3 1.49 -1.32 -9.29
N MET A 4 0.94 -2.23 -8.48
CA MET A 4 1.73 -3.24 -7.76
C MET A 4 2.09 -4.39 -8.69
N ILE A 5 3.04 -4.14 -9.60
CA ILE A 5 3.65 -5.13 -10.47
C ILE A 5 5.17 -4.95 -10.38
N ARG A 6 5.92 -5.89 -10.93
CA ARG A 6 7.38 -5.87 -10.83
C ARG A 6 7.99 -4.54 -11.27
N GLU A 7 7.60 -4.05 -12.44
CA GLU A 7 8.07 -2.77 -12.98
C GLU A 7 7.60 -1.59 -12.14
N GLY A 8 6.40 -1.71 -11.57
CA GLY A 8 5.85 -0.69 -10.67
C GLY A 8 6.68 -0.56 -9.40
N VAL A 9 7.09 -1.68 -8.80
CA VAL A 9 7.94 -1.67 -7.60
C VAL A 9 9.27 -0.97 -7.90
N LYS A 10 9.87 -1.27 -9.04
CA LYS A 10 11.10 -0.60 -9.47
C LYS A 10 10.89 0.90 -9.65
N ALA A 11 9.77 1.30 -10.23
CA ALA A 11 9.43 2.70 -10.42
C ALA A 11 9.24 3.41 -9.08
N ILE A 12 8.58 2.77 -8.11
CA ILE A 12 8.40 3.33 -6.77
C ILE A 12 9.76 3.61 -6.13
N LYS A 13 10.68 2.66 -6.21
CA LYS A 13 12.02 2.83 -5.67
C LYS A 13 12.74 4.00 -6.32
N TYR A 14 12.66 4.08 -7.65
CA TYR A 14 13.25 5.18 -8.41
C TYR A 14 12.69 6.53 -7.96
N PHE A 15 11.35 6.65 -7.90
CA PHE A 15 10.71 7.89 -7.50
C PHE A 15 11.02 8.25 -6.05
N SER A 16 11.05 7.25 -5.16
CA SER A 16 11.39 7.47 -3.76
C SER A 16 12.81 8.02 -3.61
N ASP A 17 13.76 7.46 -4.36
CA ASP A 17 15.15 7.92 -4.33
C ASP A 17 15.31 9.35 -4.87
N HIS A 18 14.35 9.82 -5.66
CA HIS A 18 14.32 11.18 -6.21
C HIS A 18 13.36 12.12 -5.45
N GLY A 19 12.88 11.71 -4.29
CA GLY A 19 12.02 12.55 -3.46
C GLY A 19 10.60 12.71 -3.98
N ILE A 20 10.15 11.84 -4.89
CA ILE A 20 8.82 11.89 -5.46
C ILE A 20 7.92 10.92 -4.71
N LYS A 21 6.80 11.41 -4.18
CA LYS A 21 5.82 10.60 -3.48
C LYS A 21 5.00 9.77 -4.46
N THR A 22 4.75 8.50 -4.09
CA THR A 22 3.97 7.59 -4.93
C THR A 22 2.82 6.99 -4.16
N ASN A 23 1.76 6.63 -4.90
CA ASN A 23 0.65 5.83 -4.38
C ASN A 23 0.67 4.49 -5.11
N CYS A 24 0.96 3.42 -4.38
CA CYS A 24 0.95 2.07 -4.94
C CYS A 24 -0.48 1.54 -4.97
N THR A 25 -0.97 1.22 -6.15
CA THR A 25 -2.34 0.76 -6.38
C THR A 25 -2.38 -0.73 -6.70
N LEU A 26 -3.58 -1.29 -6.75
CA LEU A 26 -3.81 -2.70 -7.09
C LEU A 26 -3.07 -3.63 -6.15
N VAL A 27 -3.15 -3.35 -4.87
CA VAL A 27 -2.56 -4.20 -3.83
C VAL A 27 -3.63 -5.16 -3.34
N PHE A 28 -3.38 -6.45 -3.50
CA PHE A 28 -4.34 -7.50 -3.20
C PHE A 28 -3.93 -8.39 -2.02
N SER A 29 -2.74 -8.18 -1.46
CA SER A 29 -2.28 -9.00 -0.33
C SER A 29 -1.37 -8.19 0.60
N ALA A 30 -1.25 -8.68 1.83
CA ALA A 30 -0.36 -8.06 2.82
C ALA A 30 1.11 -8.16 2.39
N GLY A 31 1.50 -9.26 1.73
CA GLY A 31 2.86 -9.41 1.21
C GLY A 31 3.20 -8.34 0.17
N GLN A 32 2.26 -8.05 -0.73
CA GLN A 32 2.43 -6.98 -1.70
C GLN A 32 2.54 -5.62 -1.02
N ALA A 33 1.75 -5.40 0.04
CA ALA A 33 1.78 -4.16 0.79
C ALA A 33 3.15 -3.90 1.41
N ILE A 34 3.77 -4.92 2.01
CA ILE A 34 5.09 -4.74 2.62
C ILE A 34 6.18 -4.51 1.56
N LEU A 35 6.08 -5.11 0.39
CA LEU A 35 7.00 -4.85 -0.70
C LEU A 35 6.90 -3.39 -1.16
N ALA A 36 5.69 -2.87 -1.30
CA ALA A 36 5.47 -1.47 -1.66
C ALA A 36 6.07 -0.53 -0.61
N ALA A 37 5.87 -0.85 0.66
CA ALA A 37 6.42 -0.06 1.76
C ALA A 37 7.96 -0.03 1.71
N LYS A 38 8.58 -1.19 1.53
CA LYS A 38 10.03 -1.30 1.47
C LYS A 38 10.60 -0.60 0.24
N ALA A 39 9.85 -0.54 -0.86
CA ALA A 39 10.27 0.19 -2.06
C ALA A 39 10.20 1.71 -1.87
N GLY A 40 9.46 2.19 -0.87
CA GLY A 40 9.39 3.60 -0.55
C GLY A 40 8.08 4.28 -0.93
N ALA A 41 7.01 3.53 -1.14
CA ALA A 41 5.69 4.13 -1.40
C ALA A 41 5.23 4.96 -0.21
N THR A 42 4.63 6.12 -0.48
CA THR A 42 4.07 6.99 0.55
C THR A 42 2.63 6.61 0.86
N TYR A 43 1.88 6.26 -0.18
CA TYR A 43 0.48 5.87 -0.07
C TYR A 43 0.29 4.47 -0.61
N LEU A 44 -0.71 3.79 -0.09
CA LEU A 44 -1.08 2.45 -0.54
C LEU A 44 -2.58 2.39 -0.71
N SER A 45 -3.03 1.91 -1.87
CA SER A 45 -4.46 1.72 -2.16
C SER A 45 -4.74 0.23 -2.31
N PRO A 46 -5.08 -0.48 -1.23
CA PRO A 46 -5.45 -1.88 -1.34
C PRO A 46 -6.79 -2.01 -2.04
N PHE A 47 -6.91 -3.03 -2.86
CA PHE A 47 -8.15 -3.31 -3.58
C PHE A 47 -8.98 -4.30 -2.79
N VAL A 48 -10.11 -3.85 -2.26
CA VAL A 48 -11.01 -4.68 -1.44
C VAL A 48 -12.43 -4.73 -2.03
N GLY A 49 -12.60 -4.20 -3.24
CA GLY A 49 -13.89 -4.10 -3.89
C GLY A 49 -14.60 -2.80 -3.54
N ARG A 50 -15.83 -2.63 -4.04
CA ARG A 50 -16.65 -1.49 -3.72
C ARG A 50 -17.14 -1.60 -2.27
N LEU A 51 -17.53 -0.47 -1.67
CA LEU A 51 -18.00 -0.46 -0.28
C LEU A 51 -19.17 -1.42 -0.03
N ASP A 52 -20.14 -1.46 -0.93
CA ASP A 52 -21.30 -2.34 -0.81
C ASP A 52 -20.97 -3.81 -1.11
N ASP A 53 -19.83 -4.08 -1.73
CA ASP A 53 -19.36 -5.43 -2.04
C ASP A 53 -18.21 -5.87 -1.12
N MET A 54 -17.85 -5.07 -0.12
CA MET A 54 -16.73 -5.37 0.75
C MET A 54 -17.00 -6.62 1.57
N SER A 55 -16.19 -7.63 1.37
CA SER A 55 -16.30 -8.90 2.08
C SER A 55 -15.52 -8.88 3.39
N VAL A 56 -15.78 -9.92 4.23
CA VAL A 56 -14.99 -10.14 5.45
C VAL A 56 -13.50 -10.28 5.11
N ASP A 57 -13.18 -10.95 4.02
CA ASP A 57 -11.79 -11.14 3.58
C ASP A 57 -11.13 -9.81 3.22
N GLY A 58 -11.88 -8.90 2.59
CA GLY A 58 -11.36 -7.57 2.28
C GLY A 58 -11.08 -6.74 3.53
N ILE A 59 -11.97 -6.81 4.51
CA ILE A 59 -11.77 -6.14 5.79
C ILE A 59 -10.56 -6.70 6.51
N GLU A 60 -10.42 -8.02 6.52
CA GLU A 60 -9.28 -8.69 7.15
C GLU A 60 -7.97 -8.29 6.48
N LEU A 61 -7.94 -8.16 5.16
CA LEU A 61 -6.76 -7.68 4.44
C LEU A 61 -6.33 -6.31 4.95
N ILE A 62 -7.26 -5.39 5.14
CA ILE A 62 -6.96 -4.06 5.65
C ILE A 62 -6.36 -4.13 7.05
N TYR A 63 -6.91 -4.96 7.94
CA TYR A 63 -6.34 -5.16 9.27
C TYR A 63 -4.94 -5.72 9.24
N GLN A 64 -4.69 -6.72 8.39
CA GLN A 64 -3.36 -7.30 8.22
C GLN A 64 -2.35 -6.27 7.74
N ILE A 65 -2.71 -5.48 6.74
CA ILE A 65 -1.85 -4.43 6.22
C ILE A 65 -1.56 -3.40 7.31
N ARG A 66 -2.57 -3.02 8.09
CA ARG A 66 -2.41 -2.06 9.17
C ARG A 66 -1.41 -2.54 10.21
N GLN A 67 -1.53 -3.80 10.64
CA GLN A 67 -0.59 -4.39 11.60
C GLN A 67 0.83 -4.40 11.06
N ILE A 68 1.00 -4.79 9.79
CA ILE A 68 2.31 -4.83 9.15
C ILE A 68 2.91 -3.43 9.08
N TYR A 69 2.11 -2.43 8.70
CA TYR A 69 2.58 -1.07 8.58
C TYR A 69 2.92 -0.45 9.93
N ASP A 70 2.14 -0.75 10.96
CA ASP A 70 2.45 -0.27 12.31
C ASP A 70 3.81 -0.80 12.77
N ASN A 71 4.10 -2.08 12.51
CA ASN A 71 5.40 -2.67 12.81
C ASN A 71 6.51 -2.07 11.95
N PHE A 72 6.24 -1.86 10.68
CA PHE A 72 7.23 -1.27 9.76
C PHE A 72 7.61 0.15 10.21
N VAL A 73 6.64 0.98 10.52
CA VAL A 73 6.89 2.36 10.96
C VAL A 73 7.62 2.38 12.30
N ARG A 74 7.29 1.46 13.21
CA ARG A 74 7.97 1.36 14.50
C ARG A 74 9.46 1.08 14.34
N ASN A 75 9.82 0.22 13.38
CA ASN A 75 11.20 -0.13 13.09
C ASN A 75 11.90 0.86 12.15
N ASN A 76 11.13 1.74 11.50
CA ASN A 76 11.60 2.72 10.52
C ASN A 76 10.92 4.07 10.79
N PRO A 77 11.26 4.75 11.90
CA PRO A 77 10.49 5.92 12.35
C PRO A 77 10.47 7.11 11.40
N ARG A 78 11.33 7.12 10.39
CA ARG A 78 11.34 8.18 9.37
C ARG A 78 10.39 7.92 8.23
N GLU A 79 9.83 6.71 8.17
CA GLU A 79 8.91 6.33 7.10
C GLU A 79 7.48 6.56 7.54
N HIS A 80 6.67 7.12 6.64
CA HIS A 80 5.26 7.37 6.86
C HIS A 80 4.48 6.73 5.73
N LEU A 81 3.58 5.82 6.08
CA LEU A 81 2.75 5.11 5.11
C LEU A 81 1.28 5.41 5.40
N ILE A 82 0.55 5.74 4.35
CA ILE A 82 -0.87 6.08 4.43
C ILE A 82 -1.66 5.09 3.58
N ILE A 83 -2.67 4.47 4.19
CA ILE A 83 -3.59 3.61 3.46
C ILE A 83 -4.68 4.50 2.88
N ASP A 84 -4.78 4.49 1.56
CA ASP A 84 -5.76 5.27 0.82
C ASP A 84 -6.81 4.33 0.23
N ASN A 85 -8.06 4.47 0.69
CA ASN A 85 -9.17 3.63 0.24
C ASN A 85 -10.02 4.30 -0.84
N SER A 86 -9.53 5.36 -1.48
CA SER A 86 -10.30 6.11 -2.46
C SER A 86 -10.76 5.25 -3.64
N GLU A 87 -10.02 4.21 -4.00
CA GLU A 87 -10.39 3.31 -5.10
C GLU A 87 -11.59 2.44 -4.77
N ASN A 88 -11.97 2.34 -3.50
CA ASN A 88 -13.05 1.50 -3.01
C ASN A 88 -14.27 2.33 -2.59
N ALA A 89 -14.24 3.64 -2.79
CA ALA A 89 -15.26 4.57 -2.33
C ALA A 89 -16.29 4.84 -3.43
N PHE A 90 -17.27 3.97 -3.58
CA PHE A 90 -18.35 4.13 -4.54
C PHE A 90 -19.68 3.78 -3.91
#